data_6943e35ba60a5a432a8fde4eac3400c4
#
_entry.id   6943e35ba60a5a432a8fde4eac3400c4
#
_cell.length_a   1.000
_cell.length_b   1.000
_cell.length_c   1.000
_cell.angle_alpha   90.00
_cell.angle_beta   90.00
_cell.angle_gamma   90.00
#
_symmetry.space_group_name_H-M   'P 1'
#
loop_
_entity.id
_entity.type
_entity.pdbx_description
1 polymer ?
#
loop_
_entity_poly.entity_id
_entity_poly.type
_entity_poly.pdbx_seq_one_letter_code
_entity_poly.pdbx_strand_id
1 'polypeptide(L)' 'MNNQSTRVNLTRMKSAYDSTRDNARNVPVLTQRAVAHIDKDMHMVGRVGRFRLESDEPPERGGDDLAPAPLQYVLVGAAF' A
#
# COMPACT_ATOMS: atom_id res chain seq x y z
N MET A 1 9.43 3.03 27.18
CA MET A 1 8.29 3.71 26.61
C MET A 1 8.54 4.14 25.19
N ASN A 2 7.66 3.83 24.36
CA ASN A 2 7.76 4.17 22.97
C ASN A 2 7.36 5.63 22.71
N ASN A 3 8.14 6.34 21.94
CA ASN A 3 7.91 7.74 21.61
C ASN A 3 7.28 7.93 20.23
N GLN A 4 6.45 7.00 19.79
CA GLN A 4 5.84 7.07 18.47
C GLN A 4 5.03 8.37 18.28
N SER A 5 4.37 8.86 19.33
CA SER A 5 3.62 10.11 19.23
C SER A 5 4.49 11.30 18.85
N THR A 6 5.79 11.30 19.23
CA THR A 6 6.72 12.37 18.87
C THR A 6 7.20 12.29 17.43
N ARG A 7 7.00 11.14 16.75
CA ARG A 7 7.34 10.95 15.34
C ARG A 7 6.23 11.41 14.41
N VAL A 8 5.07 11.67 14.94
CA VAL A 8 3.93 12.11 14.14
C VAL A 8 3.87 13.63 14.18
N ASN A 9 3.92 14.25 13.02
CA ASN A 9 3.73 15.68 12.90
C ASN A 9 2.23 15.96 12.82
N LEU A 10 1.65 16.37 13.94
CA LEU A 10 0.20 16.58 14.03
C LEU A 10 -0.29 17.73 13.15
N THR A 11 0.52 18.79 13.01
CA THR A 11 0.16 19.92 12.15
C THR A 11 0.09 19.47 10.68
N ARG A 12 1.10 18.71 10.25
CA ARG A 12 1.15 18.19 8.89
C ARG A 12 0.01 17.21 8.64
N MET A 13 -0.28 16.36 9.61
CA MET A 13 -1.34 15.38 9.51
C MET A 13 -2.72 16.05 9.41
N LYS A 14 -2.96 17.07 10.22
CA LYS A 14 -4.21 17.83 10.18
C LYS A 14 -4.36 18.57 8.86
N SER A 15 -3.28 19.19 8.38
CA SER A 15 -3.29 19.90 7.09
C SER A 15 -3.60 18.94 5.94
N ALA A 16 -3.00 17.76 5.93
CA ALA A 16 -3.28 16.74 4.93
C ALA A 16 -4.74 16.25 5.00
N TYR A 17 -5.25 16.05 6.21
CA TYR A 17 -6.63 15.63 6.41
C TYR A 17 -7.61 16.69 5.91
N ASP A 18 -7.39 17.96 6.26
CA ASP A 18 -8.25 19.06 5.82
C ASP A 18 -8.23 19.21 4.30
N SER A 19 -7.05 19.09 3.69
CA SER A 19 -6.91 19.13 2.23
C SER A 19 -7.67 17.99 1.55
N THR A 20 -7.57 16.78 2.08
CA THR A 20 -8.29 15.62 1.55
C THR A 20 -9.79 15.81 1.67
N ARG A 21 -10.26 16.31 2.81
CA ARG A 21 -11.67 16.58 3.02
C ARG A 21 -12.21 17.64 2.07
N ASP A 22 -11.46 18.71 1.86
CA ASP A 22 -11.86 19.77 0.94
C ASP A 22 -11.89 19.27 -0.51
N ASN A 23 -10.91 18.47 -0.89
CA ASN A 23 -10.90 17.84 -2.22
C ASN A 23 -12.09 16.91 -2.41
N ALA A 24 -12.47 16.16 -1.39
CA ALA A 24 -13.63 15.27 -1.45
C ALA A 24 -14.96 16.03 -1.66
N ARG A 25 -15.04 17.27 -1.18
CA ARG A 25 -16.21 18.12 -1.44
C ARG A 25 -16.26 18.62 -2.86
N ASN A 26 -15.11 18.90 -3.45
CA ASN A 26 -14.99 19.43 -4.80
C ASN A 26 -14.98 18.35 -5.88
N VAL A 27 -14.46 17.18 -5.54
CA VAL A 27 -14.35 16.01 -6.43
C VAL A 27 -15.07 14.85 -5.75
N PRO A 28 -16.36 14.66 -6.04
CA PRO A 28 -17.18 13.67 -5.34
C PRO A 28 -16.76 12.21 -5.56
N VAL A 29 -15.92 11.94 -6.55
CA VAL A 29 -15.43 10.58 -6.82
C VAL A 29 -13.91 10.58 -6.80
N LEU A 30 -13.34 9.79 -5.88
CA LEU A 30 -11.90 9.54 -5.83
C LEU A 30 -11.64 8.18 -6.45
N THR A 31 -10.76 8.14 -7.44
CA THR A 31 -10.39 6.89 -8.09
C THR A 31 -8.97 6.52 -7.76
N GLN A 32 -8.81 5.32 -7.20
CA GLN A 32 -7.51 4.69 -7.02
C GLN A 32 -7.39 3.53 -7.99
N ARG A 33 -6.21 3.34 -8.55
CA ARG A 33 -5.98 2.28 -9.52
C ARG A 33 -4.72 1.52 -9.18
N ALA A 34 -4.80 0.21 -9.24
CA ALA A 34 -3.66 -0.68 -9.12
C ALA A 34 -3.61 -1.60 -10.34
N VAL A 35 -2.42 -1.88 -10.80
CA VAL A 35 -2.18 -2.78 -11.93
C VAL A 35 -1.06 -3.73 -11.53
N ALA A 36 -1.20 -5.00 -11.87
CA ALA A 36 -0.16 -6.00 -11.62
C ALA A 36 0.03 -6.87 -12.85
N HIS A 37 1.24 -7.37 -13.01
CA HIS A 37 1.56 -8.32 -14.07
C HIS A 37 2.53 -9.39 -13.55
N ILE A 38 2.50 -10.56 -14.18
CA ILE A 38 3.39 -11.66 -13.85
C ILE A 38 4.75 -11.37 -14.47
N ASP A 39 5.79 -11.44 -13.63
CA ASP A 39 7.17 -11.36 -14.09
C ASP A 39 7.69 -12.76 -14.44
N LYS A 40 7.68 -13.65 -13.47
CA LYS A 40 8.12 -15.03 -13.67
C LYS A 40 7.48 -15.93 -12.62
N ASP A 41 6.90 -17.05 -13.06
CA ASP A 41 6.23 -18.01 -12.18
C ASP A 41 5.18 -17.32 -11.32
N MET A 42 5.38 -17.28 -10.00
CA MET A 42 4.46 -16.61 -9.08
C MET A 42 4.91 -15.20 -8.70
N HIS A 43 6.08 -14.77 -9.20
CA HIS A 43 6.59 -13.44 -8.93
C HIS A 43 5.84 -12.41 -9.77
N MET A 44 5.26 -11.44 -9.10
CA MET A 44 4.46 -10.40 -9.73
C MET A 44 4.98 -9.02 -9.37
N VAL A 45 4.76 -8.10 -10.28
CA VAL A 45 5.06 -6.67 -10.06
C VAL A 45 3.75 -5.91 -10.11
N GLY A 46 3.50 -5.15 -9.07
CA GLY A 46 2.32 -4.29 -8.97
C GLY A 46 2.69 -2.82 -8.94
N ARG A 47 1.76 -2.00 -9.38
CA ARG A 47 1.88 -0.55 -9.30
C ARG A 47 0.61 0.05 -8.76
N VAL A 48 0.77 0.95 -7.81
CA VAL A 48 -0.32 1.74 -7.27
C VAL A 48 0.19 3.17 -7.09
N GLY A 49 -0.46 4.12 -7.74
CA GLY A 49 0.09 5.47 -7.84
C GLY A 49 1.47 5.42 -8.48
N ARG A 50 2.46 6.04 -7.84
CA ARG A 50 3.86 6.02 -8.30
C ARG A 50 4.67 4.86 -7.71
N PHE A 51 4.07 4.05 -6.87
CA PHE A 51 4.78 3.01 -6.13
C PHE A 51 4.80 1.71 -6.91
N ARG A 52 5.96 1.06 -6.87
CA ARG A 52 6.16 -0.28 -7.41
C ARG A 52 6.32 -1.24 -6.24
N LEU A 53 5.56 -2.32 -6.30
CA LEU A 53 5.57 -3.35 -5.28
C LEU A 53 5.80 -4.71 -5.94
N GLU A 54 6.39 -5.63 -5.20
CA GLU A 54 6.59 -6.98 -5.67
C GLU A 54 5.86 -7.95 -4.76
N SER A 55 5.40 -9.04 -5.36
CA SER A 55 4.73 -10.12 -4.65
C SER A 55 5.25 -11.45 -5.18
N ASP A 56 5.31 -12.44 -4.31
CA ASP A 56 5.69 -13.79 -4.67
C ASP A 56 4.94 -14.76 -3.76
N GLU A 57 5.16 -16.03 -3.95
CA GLU A 57 4.64 -17.08 -3.08
C GLU A 57 5.80 -17.88 -2.52
N PRO A 58 5.63 -18.59 -1.40
CA PRO A 58 6.66 -19.52 -0.92
C PRO A 58 6.78 -20.73 -1.84
N PRO A 59 7.89 -21.47 -1.76
CA PRO A 59 8.11 -22.62 -2.63
C PRO A 59 7.00 -23.66 -2.65
N GLU A 60 6.33 -23.89 -1.52
CA GLU A 60 5.23 -24.85 -1.44
C GLU A 60 3.99 -24.41 -2.23
N ARG A 61 3.95 -23.16 -2.69
CA ARG A 61 2.91 -22.64 -3.57
C ARG A 61 3.46 -22.21 -4.93
N GLY A 62 4.66 -22.67 -5.27
CA GLY A 62 5.22 -22.48 -6.60
C GLY A 62 6.05 -21.21 -6.77
N GLY A 63 6.34 -20.51 -5.71
CA GLY A 63 7.15 -19.29 -5.74
C GLY A 63 8.59 -19.52 -5.30
N ASP A 64 9.33 -18.42 -5.24
CA ASP A 64 10.73 -18.40 -4.81
C ASP A 64 10.94 -17.60 -3.53
N ASP A 65 9.86 -17.22 -2.86
CA ASP A 65 9.89 -16.48 -1.58
C ASP A 65 10.70 -15.18 -1.66
N LEU A 66 10.61 -14.48 -2.79
CA LEU A 66 11.37 -13.26 -3.02
C LEU A 66 10.69 -12.00 -2.49
N ALA A 67 9.41 -12.09 -2.15
CA ALA A 67 8.61 -10.96 -1.70
C ALA A 67 7.40 -11.47 -0.93
N PRO A 68 6.69 -10.60 -0.19
CA PRO A 68 5.47 -11.00 0.47
C PRO A 68 4.41 -11.50 -0.50
N ALA A 69 3.63 -12.48 -0.06
CA ALA A 69 2.49 -12.97 -0.82
C ALA A 69 1.36 -11.93 -0.85
N PRO A 70 0.48 -11.96 -1.84
CA PRO A 70 -0.63 -11.01 -1.92
C PRO A 70 -1.48 -10.95 -0.64
N LEU A 71 -1.77 -12.09 -0.04
CA LEU A 71 -2.55 -12.13 1.20
C LEU A 71 -1.83 -11.42 2.35
N GLN A 72 -0.51 -11.47 2.39
CA GLN A 72 0.26 -10.75 3.41
C GLN A 72 0.17 -9.24 3.22
N TYR A 73 0.08 -8.76 1.99
CA TYR A 73 -0.19 -7.35 1.71
C TYR A 73 -1.56 -6.93 2.22
N VAL A 74 -2.57 -7.79 2.08
CA VAL A 74 -3.91 -7.51 2.63
C VAL A 74 -3.83 -7.40 4.15
N LEU A 75 -3.12 -8.32 4.80
CA LEU A 75 -2.97 -8.32 6.25
C LEU A 75 -2.25 -7.07 6.75
N VAL A 76 -1.14 -6.70 6.13
CA VAL A 76 -0.39 -5.53 6.57
C VAL A 76 -1.14 -4.23 6.26
N GLY A 77 -1.86 -4.19 5.16
CA GLY A 77 -2.73 -3.06 4.83
C GLY A 77 -3.83 -2.86 5.87
N ALA A 78 -4.42 -3.94 6.33
CA ALA A 78 -5.42 -3.90 7.39
C ALA A 78 -4.82 -3.48 8.74
N ALA A 79 -3.54 -3.82 8.98
CA ALA A 79 -2.85 -3.45 10.22
C ALA A 79 -2.45 -1.97 10.25
N PHE A 80 -2.24 -1.35 9.11
CA PHE A 80 -1.95 0.08 9.04
C PHE A 80 -3.15 0.90 9.51
#